data_61d3955e35e91d6fe0a4d20aaf34dc89
#
_entry.id   61d3955e35e91d6fe0a4d20aaf34dc89
#
_cell.length_a   1.000
_cell.length_b   1.000
_cell.length_c   1.000
_cell.angle_alpha   90.00
_cell.angle_beta   90.00
_cell.angle_gamma   90.00
#
_symmetry.space_group_name_H-M   'P 1'
#
loop_
_entity.id
_entity.type
_entity.pdbx_description
1 polymer ?
#
loop_
_entity_poly.entity_id
_entity_poly.type
_entity_poly.pdbx_seq_one_letter_code
_entity_poly.pdbx_strand_id
1 'polypeptide(L)'
;MADGPLLARLHFGREDAERDSTEGLLLRGGFLPNAAYRAALSGRKMLIIGRKGSGKSAVCMHLMADSEGYYAGRVLVTPDEAAGEEIRRFELQGLPGDSAKALIWRYVFAVHAARHLVAHASAHGKKQPDSVKALARFLKQNGEAGGGERLVDRLAQGARGLQTSLSLEAFGLKAGLDLAQAPSEGAQAARQLDVVEGGVARAFADLGCDGAHGPFLVMVDQLEQVWSAEADSISMVIGLLLAAKHGAGLYGRSVRFLLFLRADIYDSLSFGEGDKYRGDELRIAWTEQALGDLALARARASAGVEVSGERLWREVFPRVVDGEETPSYLFRRCLPRPRDAIQFLNLCQETAWLINGRERITEGDVLQAGRQFSAWKLKDLSLEYLVAHPFLKNLFPLFQNNGYVVTRTALGTRFEAAAESLRALFPAYASALTLPGIVDVLYGVGFLGVRRGNDVVFVGDDDLPVQPHETEFHVHPCFRAALGATNAVDLRRFEPYEAFQLETRVAQTGGANSVFDRGDRLVGELERSCHSVLAQTGRAVGLAQDARDEISQRVTHVLNEARGLAMDGEDQLFVAAHYFDGLAAQLLASGLGEGAGGAGGVARRLEDEARRLRRVAGGSYGSSGSSAGP
;
A
#
# COMPACT_ATOMS: atom_id res chain seq x y z
N MET A 1 -13.77 -7.51 32.64
CA MET A 1 -12.50 -8.05 32.09
C MET A 1 -11.40 -6.98 32.16
N ALA A 2 -11.12 -6.46 33.37
CA ALA A 2 -10.15 -5.36 33.60
C ALA A 2 -8.76 -5.83 34.09
N ASP A 3 -8.56 -7.12 34.33
CA ASP A 3 -7.39 -7.63 35.09
C ASP A 3 -6.32 -8.37 34.26
N GLY A 4 -6.37 -8.33 32.91
CA GLY A 4 -5.32 -8.92 32.07
C GLY A 4 -4.14 -7.97 31.82
N PRO A 5 -2.96 -8.50 31.41
CA PRO A 5 -1.82 -7.69 31.05
C PRO A 5 -2.16 -6.70 29.93
N LEU A 6 -1.52 -5.53 29.93
CA LEU A 6 -1.82 -4.44 28.98
C LEU A 6 -1.67 -4.92 27.53
N LEU A 7 -0.64 -5.72 27.24
CA LEU A 7 -0.36 -6.25 25.89
C LEU A 7 -1.53 -7.08 25.33
N ALA A 8 -2.22 -7.87 26.16
CA ALA A 8 -3.38 -8.66 25.75
C ALA A 8 -4.57 -7.81 25.28
N ARG A 9 -4.66 -6.56 25.75
CA ARG A 9 -5.73 -5.61 25.42
C ARG A 9 -5.37 -4.68 24.28
N LEU A 10 -4.11 -4.61 23.90
CA LEU A 10 -3.65 -3.74 22.84
C LEU A 10 -4.01 -4.31 21.48
N HIS A 11 -4.60 -3.45 20.66
CA HIS A 11 -4.85 -3.69 19.26
C HIS A 11 -4.82 -2.33 18.54
N PHE A 12 -4.00 -2.23 17.50
CA PHE A 12 -3.78 -0.94 16.84
C PHE A 12 -4.81 -0.65 15.72
N GLY A 13 -5.88 -1.44 15.63
CA GLY A 13 -6.94 -1.30 14.65
C GLY A 13 -6.78 -2.23 13.45
N ARG A 14 -7.72 -2.10 12.49
CA ARG A 14 -7.67 -2.86 11.24
C ARG A 14 -6.96 -2.08 10.15
N GLU A 15 -6.47 -2.81 9.17
CA GLU A 15 -5.84 -2.24 7.96
C GLU A 15 -6.85 -1.56 7.04
N ASP A 16 -8.10 -1.97 7.14
CA ASP A 16 -9.25 -1.49 6.40
C ASP A 16 -10.09 -0.56 7.29
N ALA A 17 -10.23 0.70 6.88
CA ALA A 17 -10.93 1.71 7.67
C ALA A 17 -12.43 1.44 7.84
N GLU A 18 -13.07 0.76 6.89
CA GLU A 18 -14.49 0.42 6.97
C GLU A 18 -14.73 -0.64 8.05
N ARG A 19 -13.91 -1.69 8.05
CA ARG A 19 -13.96 -2.73 9.08
C ARG A 19 -13.57 -2.17 10.45
N ASP A 20 -12.53 -1.33 10.51
CA ASP A 20 -12.10 -0.66 11.73
C ASP A 20 -13.19 0.27 12.28
N SER A 21 -13.91 0.97 11.40
CA SER A 21 -15.07 1.78 11.75
C SER A 21 -16.22 0.93 12.31
N THR A 22 -16.50 -0.24 11.72
CA THR A 22 -17.54 -1.17 12.17
C THR A 22 -17.24 -1.74 13.57
N GLU A 23 -16.00 -2.05 13.86
CA GLU A 23 -15.54 -2.47 15.19
C GLU A 23 -15.49 -1.29 16.19
N GLY A 24 -15.69 -0.06 15.72
CA GLY A 24 -15.79 1.16 16.53
C GLY A 24 -14.47 1.70 17.08
N LEU A 25 -13.34 1.10 16.75
CA LEU A 25 -12.03 1.56 17.26
C LEU A 25 -11.66 2.93 16.67
N LEU A 26 -11.83 3.12 15.38
CA LEU A 26 -11.57 4.39 14.71
C LEU A 26 -12.44 5.52 15.28
N LEU A 27 -13.74 5.26 15.48
CA LEU A 27 -14.69 6.23 16.01
C LEU A 27 -14.57 6.45 17.53
N ARG A 28 -13.92 5.54 18.25
CA ARG A 28 -13.70 5.64 19.71
C ARG A 28 -12.45 6.44 20.09
N GLY A 29 -11.91 7.27 19.23
CA GLY A 29 -10.73 8.10 19.50
C GLY A 29 -9.41 7.52 18.97
N GLY A 30 -9.46 6.43 18.20
CA GLY A 30 -8.31 5.90 17.48
C GLY A 30 -8.01 6.64 16.16
N PHE A 31 -8.84 7.59 15.78
CA PHE A 31 -8.59 8.47 14.63
C PHE A 31 -7.67 9.63 15.04
N LEU A 32 -6.63 9.85 14.26
CA LEU A 32 -5.76 11.02 14.43
C LEU A 32 -6.12 12.08 13.38
N PRO A 33 -6.69 13.24 13.78
CA PRO A 33 -7.01 14.32 12.86
C PRO A 33 -5.74 14.83 12.15
N ASN A 34 -5.64 14.55 10.87
CA ASN A 34 -4.52 14.98 10.01
C ASN A 34 -4.85 16.24 9.22
N ALA A 35 -3.92 16.70 8.36
CA ALA A 35 -4.12 17.87 7.52
C ALA A 35 -5.30 17.69 6.55
N ALA A 36 -5.52 16.49 6.03
CA ALA A 36 -6.63 16.19 5.11
C ALA A 36 -7.99 16.34 5.79
N TYR A 37 -8.13 15.83 7.01
CA TYR A 37 -9.37 16.00 7.80
C TYR A 37 -9.65 17.47 8.10
N ARG A 38 -8.63 18.22 8.55
CA ARG A 38 -8.77 19.67 8.81
C ARG A 38 -9.10 20.47 7.55
N ALA A 39 -8.50 20.10 6.41
CA ALA A 39 -8.79 20.74 5.12
C ALA A 39 -10.23 20.44 4.65
N ALA A 40 -10.69 19.21 4.85
CA ALA A 40 -12.07 18.82 4.57
C ALA A 40 -13.05 19.66 5.39
N LEU A 41 -12.86 19.76 6.71
CA LEU A 41 -13.70 20.59 7.59
C LEU A 41 -13.70 22.07 7.19
N SER A 42 -12.55 22.62 6.80
CA SER A 42 -12.45 24.02 6.38
C SER A 42 -13.08 24.29 5.00
N GLY A 43 -13.37 23.25 4.22
CA GLY A 43 -13.89 23.35 2.85
C GLY A 43 -12.95 24.06 1.87
N ARG A 44 -11.65 24.15 2.19
CA ARG A 44 -10.65 24.84 1.36
C ARG A 44 -10.05 23.98 0.27
N LYS A 45 -10.19 22.68 0.39
CA LYS A 45 -9.62 21.69 -0.52
C LYS A 45 -10.71 20.77 -1.04
N MET A 46 -10.68 20.48 -2.33
CA MET A 46 -11.61 19.57 -2.98
C MET A 46 -10.97 18.20 -3.26
N LEU A 47 -9.66 18.17 -3.47
CA LEU A 47 -8.93 16.95 -3.81
C LEU A 47 -8.03 16.52 -2.67
N ILE A 48 -8.26 15.32 -2.18
CA ILE A 48 -7.42 14.64 -1.19
C ILE A 48 -6.69 13.50 -1.90
N ILE A 49 -5.41 13.71 -2.14
CA ILE A 49 -4.57 12.79 -2.89
C ILE A 49 -3.70 12.01 -1.92
N GLY A 50 -3.61 10.71 -2.08
CA GLY A 50 -2.76 9.90 -1.22
C GLY A 50 -2.56 8.49 -1.75
N ARG A 51 -1.45 7.87 -1.39
CA ARG A 51 -1.13 6.48 -1.74
C ARG A 51 -2.14 5.52 -1.11
N LYS A 52 -2.17 4.30 -1.60
CA LYS A 52 -2.95 3.23 -0.97
C LYS A 52 -2.51 3.07 0.49
N GLY A 53 -3.48 3.02 1.41
CA GLY A 53 -3.20 2.90 2.85
C GLY A 53 -2.82 4.21 3.56
N SER A 54 -2.85 5.38 2.88
CA SER A 54 -2.55 6.69 3.48
C SER A 54 -3.64 7.24 4.41
N GLY A 55 -4.79 6.56 4.52
CA GLY A 55 -5.88 6.95 5.42
C GLY A 55 -6.99 7.77 4.76
N LYS A 56 -7.10 7.79 3.43
CA LYS A 56 -8.21 8.45 2.70
C LYS A 56 -9.58 7.99 3.22
N SER A 57 -9.83 6.69 3.16
CA SER A 57 -11.11 6.11 3.62
C SER A 57 -11.34 6.29 5.12
N ALA A 58 -10.28 6.38 5.95
CA ALA A 58 -10.42 6.71 7.36
C ALA A 58 -10.96 8.13 7.57
N VAL A 59 -10.50 9.09 6.76
CA VAL A 59 -11.04 10.46 6.76
C VAL A 59 -12.51 10.44 6.32
N CYS A 60 -12.86 9.70 5.27
CA CYS A 60 -14.26 9.53 4.82
C CYS A 60 -15.15 8.98 5.94
N MET A 61 -14.74 7.88 6.57
CA MET A 61 -15.53 7.23 7.63
C MET A 61 -15.71 8.16 8.84
N HIS A 62 -14.66 8.88 9.21
CA HIS A 62 -14.72 9.82 10.32
C HIS A 62 -15.64 11.02 9.99
N LEU A 63 -15.57 11.57 8.78
CA LEU A 63 -16.47 12.63 8.32
C LEU A 63 -17.93 12.15 8.24
N MET A 64 -18.17 10.91 7.83
CA MET A 64 -19.54 10.34 7.81
C MET A 64 -20.13 10.19 9.21
N ALA A 65 -19.29 9.86 10.20
CA ALA A 65 -19.69 9.67 11.60
C ALA A 65 -19.66 10.96 12.44
N ASP A 66 -19.13 12.07 11.88
CA ASP A 66 -18.96 13.34 12.59
C ASP A 66 -20.27 13.83 13.20
N SER A 67 -20.26 14.06 14.51
CA SER A 67 -21.40 14.58 15.29
C SER A 67 -21.30 16.09 15.54
N GLU A 68 -20.20 16.73 15.14
CA GLU A 68 -19.95 18.15 15.44
C GLU A 68 -20.80 19.13 14.63
N GLY A 69 -21.58 18.62 13.66
CA GLY A 69 -22.60 19.41 12.98
C GLY A 69 -22.09 20.38 11.91
N TYR A 70 -20.87 20.21 11.41
CA TYR A 70 -20.30 21.03 10.35
C TYR A 70 -21.09 20.97 9.02
N TYR A 71 -21.78 19.86 8.79
CA TYR A 71 -22.52 19.60 7.56
C TYR A 71 -23.99 19.25 7.86
N ALA A 72 -24.90 19.88 7.13
CA ALA A 72 -26.34 19.58 7.24
C ALA A 72 -26.70 18.17 6.73
N GLY A 73 -25.88 17.62 5.86
CA GLY A 73 -26.02 16.26 5.37
C GLY A 73 -24.75 15.84 4.65
N ARG A 74 -24.59 14.54 4.50
CA ARG A 74 -23.40 13.92 3.92
C ARG A 74 -23.80 12.77 3.01
N VAL A 75 -23.06 12.59 1.93
CA VAL A 75 -23.16 11.41 1.09
C VAL A 75 -21.76 10.94 0.70
N LEU A 76 -21.54 9.64 0.77
CA LEU A 76 -20.35 8.98 0.26
C LEU A 76 -20.74 8.17 -0.98
N VAL A 77 -20.14 8.51 -2.10
CA VAL A 77 -20.29 7.81 -3.38
C VAL A 77 -19.08 6.92 -3.59
N THR A 78 -19.31 5.62 -3.58
CA THR A 78 -18.27 4.60 -3.83
C THR A 78 -18.72 3.77 -5.02
N PRO A 79 -18.17 3.99 -6.22
CA PRO A 79 -18.51 3.19 -7.37
C PRO A 79 -17.92 1.79 -7.22
N ASP A 80 -18.77 0.77 -7.36
CA ASP A 80 -18.37 -0.61 -7.53
C ASP A 80 -18.02 -0.90 -9.00
N GLU A 81 -17.56 -2.12 -9.29
CA GLU A 81 -17.17 -2.51 -10.64
C GLU A 81 -18.32 -2.30 -11.66
N ALA A 82 -19.56 -2.63 -11.30
CA ALA A 82 -20.71 -2.47 -12.18
C ALA A 82 -21.04 -0.98 -12.44
N ALA A 83 -20.96 -0.15 -11.41
CA ALA A 83 -21.15 1.30 -11.55
C ALA A 83 -20.02 1.93 -12.39
N GLY A 84 -18.79 1.49 -12.19
CA GLY A 84 -17.65 1.95 -12.98
C GLY A 84 -17.77 1.57 -14.46
N GLU A 85 -18.23 0.36 -14.75
CA GLU A 85 -18.49 -0.09 -16.11
C GLU A 85 -19.57 0.78 -16.79
N GLU A 86 -20.65 1.11 -16.10
CA GLU A 86 -21.71 1.96 -16.62
C GLU A 86 -21.19 3.38 -16.94
N ILE A 87 -20.35 3.95 -16.07
CA ILE A 87 -19.74 5.26 -16.34
C ILE A 87 -18.78 5.17 -17.53
N ARG A 88 -17.94 4.14 -17.61
CA ARG A 88 -16.97 3.99 -18.71
C ARG A 88 -17.68 3.88 -20.07
N ARG A 89 -18.78 3.12 -20.15
CA ARG A 89 -19.56 2.93 -21.39
C ARG A 89 -20.41 4.14 -21.77
N PHE A 90 -20.61 5.09 -20.86
CA PHE A 90 -21.47 6.22 -21.12
C PHE A 90 -20.85 7.17 -22.14
N GLU A 91 -21.50 7.31 -23.29
CA GLU A 91 -21.12 8.20 -24.39
C GLU A 91 -22.32 9.02 -24.84
N LEU A 92 -22.07 10.21 -25.37
CA LEU A 92 -23.06 11.10 -25.96
C LEU A 92 -22.53 11.67 -27.27
N GLN A 93 -23.32 11.57 -28.34
CA GLN A 93 -22.95 12.12 -29.63
C GLN A 93 -22.70 13.64 -29.55
N GLY A 94 -21.58 14.06 -30.12
CA GLY A 94 -21.17 15.46 -30.16
C GLY A 94 -20.47 15.98 -28.91
N LEU A 95 -20.07 15.10 -27.98
CA LEU A 95 -19.23 15.45 -26.84
C LEU A 95 -17.96 14.57 -26.78
N PRO A 96 -16.81 15.15 -26.37
CA PRO A 96 -15.64 14.37 -25.98
C PRO A 96 -15.98 13.44 -24.82
N GLY A 97 -15.25 12.32 -24.69
CA GLY A 97 -15.45 11.33 -23.63
C GLY A 97 -15.46 11.94 -22.23
N ASP A 98 -14.49 12.78 -21.91
CA ASP A 98 -14.39 13.47 -20.61
C ASP A 98 -15.64 14.31 -20.29
N SER A 99 -16.14 15.03 -21.28
CA SER A 99 -17.34 15.87 -21.14
C SER A 99 -18.61 15.04 -20.98
N ALA A 100 -18.73 13.93 -21.70
CA ALA A 100 -19.86 13.00 -21.53
C ALA A 100 -19.83 12.37 -20.12
N LYS A 101 -18.66 11.88 -19.66
CA LYS A 101 -18.50 11.35 -18.30
C LYS A 101 -18.78 12.44 -17.24
N ALA A 102 -18.44 13.72 -17.50
CA ALA A 102 -18.76 14.81 -16.60
C ALA A 102 -20.27 14.99 -16.43
N LEU A 103 -21.07 14.85 -17.49
CA LEU A 103 -22.54 15.00 -17.38
C LEU A 103 -23.17 13.89 -16.51
N ILE A 104 -22.72 12.64 -16.60
CA ILE A 104 -23.25 11.59 -15.75
C ILE A 104 -22.90 11.80 -14.27
N TRP A 105 -21.68 12.27 -13.97
CA TRP A 105 -21.29 12.63 -12.61
C TRP A 105 -22.10 13.82 -12.06
N ARG A 106 -22.32 14.87 -12.88
CA ARG A 106 -23.18 16.02 -12.54
C ARG A 106 -24.59 15.55 -12.20
N TYR A 107 -25.15 14.63 -12.99
CA TYR A 107 -26.45 14.03 -12.72
C TYR A 107 -26.49 13.34 -11.35
N VAL A 108 -25.52 12.48 -11.05
CA VAL A 108 -25.41 11.80 -9.76
C VAL A 108 -25.38 12.81 -8.61
N PHE A 109 -24.57 13.86 -8.73
CA PHE A 109 -24.47 14.89 -7.71
C PHE A 109 -25.77 15.68 -7.54
N ALA A 110 -26.43 16.05 -8.64
CA ALA A 110 -27.71 16.74 -8.61
C ALA A 110 -28.80 15.91 -7.95
N VAL A 111 -28.89 14.61 -8.24
CA VAL A 111 -29.85 13.70 -7.62
C VAL A 111 -29.61 13.55 -6.12
N HIS A 112 -28.34 13.37 -5.69
CA HIS A 112 -28.03 13.28 -4.26
C HIS A 112 -28.34 14.58 -3.53
N ALA A 113 -28.03 15.74 -4.13
CA ALA A 113 -28.36 17.04 -3.57
C ALA A 113 -29.87 17.24 -3.49
N ALA A 114 -30.64 16.89 -4.53
CA ALA A 114 -32.10 16.94 -4.52
C ALA A 114 -32.73 16.08 -3.42
N ARG A 115 -32.26 14.84 -3.26
CA ARG A 115 -32.71 13.93 -2.18
C ARG A 115 -32.44 14.51 -0.80
N HIS A 116 -31.20 15.05 -0.61
CA HIS A 116 -30.84 15.72 0.64
C HIS A 116 -31.80 16.87 0.96
N LEU A 117 -32.04 17.77 -0.01
CA LEU A 117 -32.92 18.93 0.18
C LEU A 117 -34.36 18.54 0.52
N VAL A 118 -34.91 17.52 -0.15
CA VAL A 118 -36.26 17.01 0.14
C VAL A 118 -36.32 16.40 1.54
N ALA A 119 -35.35 15.60 1.94
CA ALA A 119 -35.27 15.02 3.27
C ALA A 119 -35.07 16.08 4.36
N HIS A 120 -34.16 17.03 4.14
CA HIS A 120 -33.85 18.12 5.06
C HIS A 120 -35.07 19.03 5.29
N ALA A 121 -35.74 19.42 4.22
CA ALA A 121 -36.98 20.23 4.35
C ALA A 121 -38.10 19.49 5.10
N SER A 122 -38.20 18.18 4.91
CA SER A 122 -39.17 17.34 5.62
C SER A 122 -38.84 17.22 7.12
N ALA A 123 -37.58 17.09 7.48
CA ALA A 123 -37.15 16.95 8.86
C ALA A 123 -37.34 18.23 9.69
N HIS A 124 -37.24 19.41 9.06
CA HIS A 124 -37.32 20.70 9.76
C HIS A 124 -38.75 21.28 9.85
N GLY A 125 -39.77 20.55 9.41
CA GLY A 125 -41.19 20.84 9.64
C GLY A 125 -41.70 22.18 9.10
N LYS A 126 -40.94 22.90 8.29
CA LYS A 126 -41.32 24.17 7.67
C LYS A 126 -42.18 23.91 6.40
N LYS A 127 -43.05 24.87 6.05
CA LYS A 127 -43.73 24.86 4.76
C LYS A 127 -42.70 24.74 3.65
N GLN A 128 -42.73 23.62 2.91
CA GLN A 128 -41.75 23.36 1.88
C GLN A 128 -41.82 24.41 0.77
N PRO A 129 -40.71 25.03 0.36
CA PRO A 129 -40.66 25.92 -0.79
C PRO A 129 -41.12 25.20 -2.08
N ASP A 130 -41.62 25.96 -3.04
CA ASP A 130 -42.07 25.38 -4.31
C ASP A 130 -40.93 24.76 -5.12
N SER A 131 -39.70 25.27 -4.97
CA SER A 131 -38.49 24.64 -5.52
C SER A 131 -38.25 23.24 -4.97
N VAL A 132 -38.44 23.02 -3.67
CA VAL A 132 -38.29 21.68 -3.04
C VAL A 132 -39.40 20.75 -3.50
N LYS A 133 -40.65 21.24 -3.63
CA LYS A 133 -41.75 20.44 -4.18
C LYS A 133 -41.51 20.06 -5.64
N ALA A 134 -40.87 20.95 -6.43
CA ALA A 134 -40.47 20.65 -7.79
C ALA A 134 -39.41 19.53 -7.82
N LEU A 135 -38.39 19.61 -6.94
CA LEU A 135 -37.40 18.53 -6.80
C LEU A 135 -38.03 17.20 -6.41
N ALA A 136 -38.96 17.18 -5.44
CA ALA A 136 -39.63 15.95 -5.03
C ALA A 136 -40.44 15.33 -6.19
N ARG A 137 -41.10 16.16 -7.01
CA ARG A 137 -41.80 15.71 -8.23
C ARG A 137 -40.83 15.17 -9.27
N PHE A 138 -39.72 15.89 -9.52
CA PHE A 138 -38.66 15.46 -10.43
C PHE A 138 -38.10 14.09 -10.04
N LEU A 139 -37.72 13.91 -8.78
CA LEU A 139 -37.21 12.62 -8.28
C LEU A 139 -38.23 11.49 -8.50
N LYS A 140 -39.54 11.75 -8.22
CA LYS A 140 -40.59 10.77 -8.44
C LYS A 140 -40.79 10.44 -9.92
N GLN A 141 -40.83 11.44 -10.79
CA GLN A 141 -41.05 11.28 -12.23
C GLN A 141 -39.93 10.54 -12.94
N ASN A 142 -38.68 10.66 -12.44
CA ASN A 142 -37.51 9.99 -13.02
C ASN A 142 -37.08 8.74 -12.24
N GLY A 143 -37.96 8.20 -11.36
CA GLY A 143 -37.65 6.96 -10.61
C GLY A 143 -36.60 7.13 -9.49
N GLU A 144 -36.19 8.36 -9.19
CA GLU A 144 -35.13 8.68 -8.24
C GLU A 144 -35.63 8.92 -6.79
N ALA A 145 -36.92 8.66 -6.49
CA ALA A 145 -37.50 8.89 -5.17
C ALA A 145 -37.12 7.82 -4.12
N GLY A 146 -36.65 6.64 -4.54
CA GLY A 146 -36.27 5.52 -3.67
C GLY A 146 -34.97 5.77 -2.89
N GLY A 147 -34.91 5.32 -1.63
CA GLY A 147 -33.76 5.53 -0.73
C GLY A 147 -32.77 4.38 -0.64
N GLY A 148 -32.84 3.34 -1.45
CA GLY A 148 -32.01 2.13 -1.33
C GLY A 148 -31.43 1.58 -2.63
N GLU A 149 -31.60 2.31 -3.73
CA GLU A 149 -31.07 1.87 -5.02
C GLU A 149 -29.54 1.92 -5.07
N ARG A 150 -28.99 0.90 -5.72
CA ARG A 150 -27.54 0.86 -5.97
C ARG A 150 -27.12 2.02 -6.88
N LEU A 151 -25.86 2.46 -6.76
CA LEU A 151 -25.31 3.51 -7.62
C LEU A 151 -25.43 3.12 -9.11
N VAL A 152 -25.20 1.84 -9.45
CA VAL A 152 -25.31 1.34 -10.83
C VAL A 152 -26.70 1.53 -11.42
N ASP A 153 -27.76 1.25 -10.64
CA ASP A 153 -29.14 1.41 -11.11
C ASP A 153 -29.45 2.88 -11.41
N ARG A 154 -28.94 3.76 -10.57
CA ARG A 154 -29.07 5.22 -10.73
C ARG A 154 -28.28 5.73 -11.95
N LEU A 155 -27.05 5.24 -12.15
CA LEU A 155 -26.27 5.58 -13.33
C LEU A 155 -26.95 5.12 -14.61
N ALA A 156 -27.47 3.89 -14.63
CA ALA A 156 -28.20 3.36 -15.78
C ALA A 156 -29.49 4.13 -16.08
N GLN A 157 -30.20 4.59 -15.04
CA GLN A 157 -31.35 5.48 -15.21
C GLN A 157 -30.94 6.85 -15.72
N GLY A 158 -29.89 7.44 -15.13
CA GLY A 158 -29.34 8.72 -15.55
C GLY A 158 -28.82 8.67 -16.99
N ALA A 159 -28.09 7.64 -17.34
CA ALA A 159 -27.58 7.44 -18.71
C ALA A 159 -28.72 7.41 -19.72
N ARG A 160 -29.75 6.58 -19.47
CA ARG A 160 -30.95 6.53 -20.31
C ARG A 160 -31.69 7.87 -20.37
N GLY A 161 -31.89 8.52 -19.23
CA GLY A 161 -32.56 9.81 -19.16
C GLY A 161 -31.83 10.91 -19.92
N LEU A 162 -30.49 10.95 -19.80
CA LEU A 162 -29.67 11.93 -20.51
C LEU A 162 -29.60 11.66 -22.03
N GLN A 163 -29.63 10.38 -22.44
CA GLN A 163 -29.64 10.00 -23.85
C GLN A 163 -31.00 10.17 -24.54
N THR A 164 -32.09 10.01 -23.82
CA THR A 164 -33.44 10.11 -24.39
C THR A 164 -34.12 11.43 -24.04
N SER A 165 -34.58 11.59 -22.86
CA SER A 165 -35.07 12.83 -22.24
C SER A 165 -35.41 12.63 -20.78
N LEU A 166 -34.93 13.50 -19.89
CA LEU A 166 -35.40 13.60 -18.51
C LEU A 166 -36.79 14.23 -18.47
N SER A 167 -37.63 13.78 -17.56
CA SER A 167 -38.91 14.47 -17.28
C SER A 167 -38.66 15.76 -16.52
N LEU A 168 -38.82 16.89 -17.18
CA LEU A 168 -38.57 18.25 -16.66
C LEU A 168 -39.86 19.03 -16.37
N GLU A 169 -41.04 18.38 -16.46
CA GLU A 169 -42.32 19.02 -16.19
C GLU A 169 -42.43 19.65 -14.79
N ALA A 170 -41.70 19.05 -13.84
CA ALA A 170 -41.62 19.56 -12.47
C ALA A 170 -41.06 20.99 -12.38
N PHE A 171 -40.23 21.39 -13.35
CA PHE A 171 -39.63 22.73 -13.45
C PHE A 171 -40.36 23.66 -14.43
N GLY A 172 -41.54 23.24 -14.90
CA GLY A 172 -42.40 24.05 -15.80
C GLY A 172 -42.04 23.95 -17.29
N LEU A 173 -41.11 23.04 -17.64
CA LEU A 173 -40.76 22.80 -19.04
C LEU A 173 -41.60 21.63 -19.58
N LYS A 174 -42.37 21.87 -20.65
CA LYS A 174 -43.08 20.79 -21.35
C LYS A 174 -42.08 19.98 -22.17
N ALA A 175 -42.08 18.65 -21.94
CA ALA A 175 -41.22 17.74 -22.66
C ALA A 175 -41.29 17.98 -24.18
N GLY A 176 -40.16 18.29 -24.78
CA GLY A 176 -39.93 18.21 -26.21
C GLY A 176 -39.96 19.49 -27.04
N LEU A 177 -40.52 20.63 -26.58
CA LEU A 177 -40.65 21.82 -27.45
C LEU A 177 -39.41 22.74 -27.44
N ASP A 178 -38.75 22.91 -26.28
CA ASP A 178 -37.60 23.83 -26.18
C ASP A 178 -36.23 23.14 -26.35
N LEU A 179 -36.19 21.80 -26.27
CA LEU A 179 -34.97 21.00 -26.36
C LEU A 179 -34.72 20.44 -27.78
N ALA A 180 -35.76 20.39 -28.64
CA ALA A 180 -35.69 19.83 -30.00
C ALA A 180 -34.76 20.58 -30.95
N GLN A 181 -34.27 21.76 -30.58
CA GLN A 181 -33.33 22.58 -31.37
C GLN A 181 -31.85 22.40 -30.94
N ALA A 182 -31.54 21.41 -30.11
CA ALA A 182 -30.16 21.16 -29.76
C ALA A 182 -29.38 20.55 -30.95
N PRO A 183 -28.16 21.01 -31.22
CA PRO A 183 -27.39 20.57 -32.37
C PRO A 183 -26.87 19.13 -32.27
N SER A 184 -26.89 18.53 -31.08
CA SER A 184 -26.45 17.15 -30.81
C SER A 184 -27.09 16.60 -29.56
N GLU A 185 -27.06 15.26 -29.38
CA GLU A 185 -27.50 14.55 -28.20
C GLU A 185 -26.80 15.09 -26.92
N GLY A 186 -25.48 15.29 -26.97
CA GLY A 186 -24.72 15.87 -25.88
C GLY A 186 -25.13 17.28 -25.49
N ALA A 187 -25.45 18.12 -26.45
CA ALA A 187 -25.96 19.48 -26.19
C ALA A 187 -27.36 19.43 -25.57
N GLN A 188 -28.19 18.48 -25.96
CA GLN A 188 -29.51 18.26 -25.35
C GLN A 188 -29.40 17.82 -23.91
N ALA A 189 -28.55 16.81 -23.63
CA ALA A 189 -28.29 16.29 -22.29
C ALA A 189 -27.75 17.38 -21.35
N ALA A 190 -26.81 18.22 -21.83
CA ALA A 190 -26.27 19.34 -21.05
C ALA A 190 -27.37 20.34 -20.65
N ARG A 191 -28.23 20.76 -21.61
CA ARG A 191 -29.36 21.66 -21.34
C ARG A 191 -30.38 21.10 -20.34
N GLN A 192 -30.68 19.81 -20.45
CA GLN A 192 -31.58 19.12 -19.51
C GLN A 192 -31.02 19.18 -18.10
N LEU A 193 -29.73 18.88 -17.97
CA LEU A 193 -29.06 18.84 -16.69
C LEU A 193 -28.92 20.23 -16.06
N ASP A 194 -28.66 21.27 -16.87
CA ASP A 194 -28.62 22.66 -16.40
C ASP A 194 -29.95 23.09 -15.74
N VAL A 195 -31.09 22.61 -16.26
CA VAL A 195 -32.43 22.87 -15.66
C VAL A 195 -32.54 22.19 -14.29
N VAL A 196 -32.14 20.92 -14.19
CA VAL A 196 -32.19 20.16 -12.92
C VAL A 196 -31.29 20.83 -11.88
N GLU A 197 -30.05 21.14 -12.24
CA GLU A 197 -29.05 21.78 -11.38
C GLU A 197 -29.51 23.20 -10.95
N GLY A 198 -30.10 23.95 -11.86
CA GLY A 198 -30.71 25.24 -11.54
C GLY A 198 -31.87 25.12 -10.53
N GLY A 199 -32.66 24.04 -10.64
CA GLY A 199 -33.70 23.71 -9.65
C GLY A 199 -33.11 23.38 -8.26
N VAL A 200 -32.03 22.61 -8.24
CA VAL A 200 -31.29 22.27 -7.00
C VAL A 200 -30.68 23.53 -6.36
N ALA A 201 -29.99 24.37 -7.15
CA ALA A 201 -29.39 25.61 -6.65
C ALA A 201 -30.42 26.55 -6.04
N ARG A 202 -31.59 26.69 -6.71
CA ARG A 202 -32.71 27.49 -6.19
C ARG A 202 -33.26 26.94 -4.88
N ALA A 203 -33.37 25.62 -4.75
CA ALA A 203 -33.88 25.00 -3.50
C ALA A 203 -32.88 25.18 -2.34
N PHE A 204 -31.57 25.13 -2.59
CA PHE A 204 -30.55 25.48 -1.58
C PHE A 204 -30.72 26.92 -1.11
N ALA A 205 -30.92 27.87 -2.02
CA ALA A 205 -31.11 29.29 -1.70
C ALA A 205 -32.41 29.50 -0.90
N ASP A 206 -33.53 28.91 -1.35
CA ASP A 206 -34.85 29.02 -0.69
C ASP A 206 -34.85 28.44 0.73
N LEU A 207 -34.02 27.41 1.01
CA LEU A 207 -33.89 26.81 2.34
C LEU A 207 -32.80 27.50 3.19
N GLY A 208 -31.96 28.37 2.63
CA GLY A 208 -30.86 29.04 3.32
C GLY A 208 -29.72 28.10 3.73
N CYS A 209 -29.45 27.06 2.93
CA CYS A 209 -28.45 26.03 3.23
C CYS A 209 -26.99 26.50 3.00
N ASP A 210 -26.78 27.76 2.65
CA ASP A 210 -25.46 28.39 2.55
C ASP A 210 -24.95 28.99 3.88
N GLY A 211 -25.78 28.96 4.94
CA GLY A 211 -25.52 29.59 6.24
C GLY A 211 -25.89 28.70 7.44
N ALA A 212 -27.01 29.05 8.11
CA ALA A 212 -27.42 28.48 9.40
C ALA A 212 -27.68 26.96 9.39
N HIS A 213 -27.92 26.37 8.23
CA HIS A 213 -28.18 24.92 8.07
C HIS A 213 -26.93 24.13 7.65
N GLY A 214 -25.79 24.78 7.50
CA GLY A 214 -24.52 24.17 7.07
C GLY A 214 -24.57 23.67 5.61
N PRO A 215 -23.41 23.39 5.00
CA PRO A 215 -23.36 22.83 3.65
C PRO A 215 -23.70 21.34 3.61
N PHE A 216 -24.10 20.88 2.43
CA PHE A 216 -24.18 19.46 2.08
C PHE A 216 -22.83 18.97 1.59
N LEU A 217 -22.30 17.87 2.14
CA LEU A 217 -21.02 17.28 1.76
C LEU A 217 -21.22 16.09 0.82
N VAL A 218 -20.62 16.18 -0.36
CA VAL A 218 -20.52 15.09 -1.33
C VAL A 218 -19.09 14.57 -1.34
N MET A 219 -18.91 13.33 -0.95
CA MET A 219 -17.63 12.63 -0.96
C MET A 219 -17.61 11.55 -2.03
N VAL A 220 -16.48 11.37 -2.71
CA VAL A 220 -16.26 10.25 -3.64
C VAL A 220 -14.95 9.58 -3.23
N ASP A 221 -14.99 8.26 -2.99
CA ASP A 221 -13.82 7.44 -2.62
C ASP A 221 -13.83 6.12 -3.39
N GLN A 222 -12.71 5.37 -3.33
CA GLN A 222 -12.55 4.02 -3.87
C GLN A 222 -12.64 3.91 -5.40
N LEU A 223 -12.29 4.96 -6.13
CA LEU A 223 -12.25 4.92 -7.60
C LEU A 223 -11.25 3.87 -8.16
N GLU A 224 -10.28 3.45 -7.34
CA GLU A 224 -9.33 2.41 -7.71
C GLU A 224 -9.96 1.03 -7.93
N GLN A 225 -11.15 0.77 -7.41
CA GLN A 225 -11.87 -0.49 -7.63
C GLN A 225 -12.34 -0.65 -9.08
N VAL A 226 -12.53 0.47 -9.77
CA VAL A 226 -13.04 0.55 -11.14
C VAL A 226 -12.02 1.09 -12.13
N TRP A 227 -10.78 1.31 -11.66
CA TRP A 227 -9.71 1.86 -12.47
C TRP A 227 -9.03 0.78 -13.32
N SER A 228 -8.89 1.07 -14.61
CA SER A 228 -7.96 0.42 -15.52
C SER A 228 -7.13 1.50 -16.22
N ALA A 229 -5.94 1.17 -16.73
CA ALA A 229 -5.09 2.14 -17.43
C ALA A 229 -5.60 2.47 -18.86
N GLU A 230 -6.86 2.20 -19.15
CA GLU A 230 -7.51 2.46 -20.43
C GLU A 230 -8.03 3.90 -20.50
N ALA A 231 -8.17 4.41 -21.72
CA ALA A 231 -8.62 5.78 -21.99
C ALA A 231 -9.96 6.12 -21.33
N ASP A 232 -10.91 5.16 -21.33
CA ASP A 232 -12.23 5.36 -20.72
C ASP A 232 -12.20 5.52 -19.22
N SER A 233 -11.27 4.84 -18.54
CA SER A 233 -11.05 5.03 -17.09
C SER A 233 -10.41 6.38 -16.79
N ILE A 234 -9.50 6.84 -17.63
CA ILE A 234 -8.91 8.19 -17.54
C ILE A 234 -10.02 9.23 -17.72
N SER A 235 -10.82 9.12 -18.78
CA SER A 235 -11.96 10.01 -19.04
C SER A 235 -12.99 10.01 -17.91
N MET A 236 -13.23 8.86 -17.26
CA MET A 236 -14.11 8.75 -16.09
C MET A 236 -13.63 9.62 -14.93
N VAL A 237 -12.34 9.58 -14.61
CA VAL A 237 -11.76 10.38 -13.50
C VAL A 237 -11.70 11.86 -13.88
N ILE A 238 -11.29 12.20 -15.10
CA ILE A 238 -11.32 13.58 -15.59
C ILE A 238 -12.74 14.14 -15.55
N GLY A 239 -13.73 13.37 -16.00
CA GLY A 239 -15.13 13.74 -15.94
C GLY A 239 -15.63 14.01 -14.51
N LEU A 240 -15.19 13.21 -13.53
CA LEU A 240 -15.46 13.44 -12.11
C LEU A 240 -14.89 14.77 -11.63
N LEU A 241 -13.63 15.07 -11.97
CA LEU A 241 -12.97 16.33 -11.60
C LEU A 241 -13.72 17.53 -12.18
N LEU A 242 -14.08 17.47 -13.46
CA LEU A 242 -14.84 18.52 -14.15
C LEU A 242 -16.22 18.72 -13.53
N ALA A 243 -16.93 17.64 -13.20
CA ALA A 243 -18.26 17.69 -12.57
C ALA A 243 -18.21 18.31 -11.17
N ALA A 244 -17.24 17.92 -10.35
CA ALA A 244 -17.08 18.46 -9.00
C ALA A 244 -16.74 19.96 -9.03
N LYS A 245 -15.87 20.39 -9.95
CA LYS A 245 -15.52 21.79 -10.14
C LYS A 245 -16.72 22.62 -10.63
N HIS A 246 -17.49 22.09 -11.59
CA HIS A 246 -18.72 22.71 -12.05
C HIS A 246 -19.71 22.88 -10.89
N GLY A 247 -19.96 21.79 -10.12
CA GLY A 247 -20.86 21.81 -8.98
C GLY A 247 -20.41 22.78 -7.88
N ALA A 248 -19.12 22.85 -7.58
CA ALA A 248 -18.55 23.80 -6.62
C ALA A 248 -18.79 25.26 -7.04
N GLY A 249 -18.66 25.55 -8.35
CA GLY A 249 -18.97 26.87 -8.90
C GLY A 249 -20.47 27.19 -8.85
N LEU A 250 -21.32 26.22 -9.18
CA LEU A 250 -22.77 26.40 -9.28
C LEU A 250 -23.44 26.52 -7.91
N TYR A 251 -23.11 25.64 -6.97
CA TYR A 251 -23.76 25.58 -5.66
C TYR A 251 -23.05 26.43 -4.59
N GLY A 252 -21.86 26.92 -4.87
CA GLY A 252 -21.10 27.81 -3.99
C GLY A 252 -20.89 27.21 -2.60
N ARG A 253 -21.36 27.90 -1.56
CA ARG A 253 -21.21 27.45 -0.17
C ARG A 253 -22.19 26.36 0.25
N SER A 254 -23.26 26.14 -0.51
CA SER A 254 -24.31 25.18 -0.17
C SER A 254 -23.89 23.73 -0.32
N VAL A 255 -22.94 23.44 -1.22
CA VAL A 255 -22.41 22.10 -1.43
C VAL A 255 -20.88 22.12 -1.34
N ARG A 256 -20.33 21.13 -0.68
CA ARG A 256 -18.89 20.84 -0.65
C ARG A 256 -18.62 19.53 -1.32
N PHE A 257 -17.62 19.51 -2.18
CA PHE A 257 -17.12 18.30 -2.82
C PHE A 257 -15.79 17.91 -2.22
N LEU A 258 -15.61 16.62 -1.98
CA LEU A 258 -14.37 16.07 -1.47
C LEU A 258 -14.07 14.76 -2.18
N LEU A 259 -13.09 14.78 -3.06
CA LEU A 259 -12.71 13.64 -3.89
C LEU A 259 -11.42 13.03 -3.35
N PHE A 260 -11.46 11.75 -3.07
CA PHE A 260 -10.32 10.99 -2.57
C PHE A 260 -9.71 10.18 -3.71
N LEU A 261 -8.51 10.53 -4.11
CA LEU A 261 -7.84 9.94 -5.26
C LEU A 261 -6.52 9.27 -4.85
N ARG A 262 -6.20 8.18 -5.50
CA ARG A 262 -4.86 7.60 -5.39
C ARG A 262 -3.86 8.48 -6.15
N ALA A 263 -2.67 8.64 -5.56
CA ALA A 263 -1.63 9.49 -6.14
C ALA A 263 -1.19 8.98 -7.52
N ASP A 264 -1.00 7.68 -7.68
CA ASP A 264 -0.60 7.06 -8.95
C ASP A 264 -1.65 7.25 -10.07
N ILE A 265 -2.96 7.21 -9.72
CA ILE A 265 -4.03 7.49 -10.67
C ILE A 265 -4.01 8.98 -11.04
N TYR A 266 -4.01 9.86 -10.04
CA TYR A 266 -4.05 11.31 -10.29
C TYR A 266 -2.84 11.82 -11.07
N ASP A 267 -1.64 11.35 -10.73
CA ASP A 267 -0.39 11.74 -11.40
C ASP A 267 -0.26 11.20 -12.84
N SER A 268 -1.03 10.14 -13.18
CA SER A 268 -1.12 9.63 -14.55
C SER A 268 -2.07 10.43 -15.44
N LEU A 269 -2.91 11.32 -14.87
CA LEU A 269 -3.85 12.12 -15.65
C LEU A 269 -3.13 13.22 -16.43
N SER A 270 -3.45 13.34 -17.70
CA SER A 270 -2.98 14.42 -18.56
C SER A 270 -4.19 15.08 -19.22
N PHE A 271 -4.55 16.29 -18.75
CA PHE A 271 -5.65 17.05 -19.30
C PHE A 271 -5.38 18.56 -19.23
N GLY A 272 -5.99 19.32 -20.16
CA GLY A 272 -5.66 20.73 -20.40
C GLY A 272 -5.94 21.70 -19.25
N GLU A 273 -6.68 21.26 -18.22
CA GLU A 273 -7.04 22.10 -17.07
C GLU A 273 -6.39 21.65 -15.74
N GLY A 274 -5.43 20.71 -15.80
CA GLY A 274 -4.81 20.13 -14.61
C GLY A 274 -4.18 21.16 -13.65
N ASP A 275 -3.59 22.22 -14.19
CA ASP A 275 -2.99 23.33 -13.43
C ASP A 275 -4.00 24.08 -12.54
N LYS A 276 -5.26 24.12 -12.94
CA LYS A 276 -6.34 24.82 -12.21
C LYS A 276 -6.76 24.10 -10.91
N TYR A 277 -6.33 22.84 -10.72
CA TYR A 277 -6.65 22.06 -9.51
C TYR A 277 -5.59 22.16 -8.43
N ARG A 278 -4.38 22.67 -8.72
CA ARG A 278 -3.30 22.76 -7.73
C ARG A 278 -3.68 23.50 -6.45
N GLY A 279 -4.50 24.54 -6.56
CA GLY A 279 -5.03 25.26 -5.41
C GLY A 279 -5.98 24.44 -4.54
N ASP A 280 -6.64 23.46 -5.13
CA ASP A 280 -7.66 22.61 -4.51
C ASP A 280 -7.12 21.27 -4.03
N GLU A 281 -5.84 20.96 -4.30
CA GLU A 281 -5.18 19.71 -3.92
C GLU A 281 -4.64 19.75 -2.50
N LEU A 282 -4.72 18.60 -1.83
CA LEU A 282 -3.94 18.28 -0.63
C LEU A 282 -3.42 16.86 -0.74
N ARG A 283 -2.12 16.70 -0.68
CA ARG A 283 -1.46 15.39 -0.61
C ARG A 283 -1.32 14.95 0.84
N ILE A 284 -1.77 13.72 1.15
CA ILE A 284 -1.60 13.14 2.48
C ILE A 284 -0.17 12.66 2.62
N ALA A 285 0.57 13.25 3.54
CA ALA A 285 1.89 12.82 3.96
C ALA A 285 1.89 12.43 5.43
N TRP A 286 2.70 11.45 5.78
CA TRP A 286 2.89 10.96 7.14
C TRP A 286 4.37 11.00 7.50
N THR A 287 4.67 11.57 8.65
CA THR A 287 6.01 11.55 9.26
C THR A 287 6.11 10.42 10.28
N GLU A 288 7.34 10.02 10.63
CA GLU A 288 7.58 9.07 11.73
C GLU A 288 6.86 9.50 13.03
N GLN A 289 6.92 10.79 13.34
CA GLN A 289 6.24 11.35 14.51
C GLN A 289 4.72 11.17 14.43
N ALA A 290 4.11 11.49 13.29
CA ALA A 290 2.66 11.34 13.10
C ALA A 290 2.20 9.88 13.16
N LEU A 291 3.02 8.94 12.70
CA LEU A 291 2.75 7.50 12.85
C LEU A 291 2.88 7.06 14.32
N GLY A 292 3.83 7.63 15.06
CA GLY A 292 3.95 7.43 16.51
C GLY A 292 2.74 7.94 17.29
N ASP A 293 2.24 9.13 16.93
CA ASP A 293 1.04 9.72 17.53
C ASP A 293 -0.21 8.88 17.20
N LEU A 294 -0.31 8.35 15.97
CA LEU A 294 -1.37 7.42 15.59
C LEU A 294 -1.31 6.13 16.42
N ALA A 295 -0.13 5.54 16.57
CA ALA A 295 0.05 4.34 17.38
C ALA A 295 -0.41 4.57 18.83
N LEU A 296 -0.06 5.72 19.41
CA LEU A 296 -0.47 6.09 20.75
C LEU A 296 -1.99 6.30 20.86
N ALA A 297 -2.61 6.98 19.90
CA ALA A 297 -4.06 7.16 19.86
C ALA A 297 -4.78 5.80 19.77
N ARG A 298 -4.29 4.88 18.95
CA ARG A 298 -4.83 3.52 18.80
C ARG A 298 -4.64 2.68 20.06
N ALA A 299 -3.48 2.75 20.69
CA ALA A 299 -3.20 2.07 21.96
C ALA A 299 -4.16 2.52 23.07
N ARG A 300 -4.42 3.83 23.17
CA ARG A 300 -5.39 4.38 24.14
C ARG A 300 -6.82 3.89 23.86
N ALA A 301 -7.23 3.95 22.60
CA ALA A 301 -8.56 3.54 22.20
C ALA A 301 -8.83 2.05 22.47
N SER A 302 -7.85 1.17 22.22
CA SER A 302 -7.99 -0.28 22.41
C SER A 302 -7.85 -0.72 23.86
N ALA A 303 -6.89 -0.13 24.58
CA ALA A 303 -6.61 -0.54 25.96
C ALA A 303 -7.74 -0.23 26.94
N GLY A 304 -8.57 0.78 26.66
CA GLY A 304 -9.63 1.26 27.55
C GLY A 304 -9.09 1.90 28.84
N VAL A 305 -7.79 2.22 28.86
CA VAL A 305 -7.09 2.91 29.96
C VAL A 305 -6.15 3.95 29.38
N GLU A 306 -5.77 4.93 30.21
CA GLU A 306 -4.77 5.93 29.79
C GLU A 306 -3.42 5.26 29.53
N VAL A 307 -2.91 5.44 28.32
CA VAL A 307 -1.59 4.95 27.88
C VAL A 307 -0.76 6.16 27.49
N SER A 308 0.30 6.45 28.24
CA SER A 308 1.27 7.48 27.88
C SER A 308 2.25 6.96 26.82
N GLY A 309 2.90 7.89 26.10
CA GLY A 309 3.96 7.51 25.17
C GLY A 309 5.10 6.76 25.86
N GLU A 310 5.47 7.16 27.09
CA GLU A 310 6.49 6.46 27.87
C GLU A 310 6.07 5.03 28.19
N ARG A 311 4.82 4.82 28.61
CA ARG A 311 4.29 3.49 28.91
C ARG A 311 4.28 2.61 27.66
N LEU A 312 3.87 3.13 26.50
CA LEU A 312 3.87 2.38 25.27
C LEU A 312 5.30 2.00 24.83
N TRP A 313 6.20 2.98 24.73
CA TRP A 313 7.50 2.79 24.09
C TRP A 313 8.62 2.32 25.03
N ARG A 314 8.36 2.16 26.33
CA ARG A 314 9.36 1.68 27.29
C ARG A 314 8.89 0.53 28.16
N GLU A 315 7.57 0.39 28.37
CA GLU A 315 7.02 -0.69 29.20
C GLU A 315 6.41 -1.81 28.35
N VAL A 316 5.71 -1.48 27.24
CA VAL A 316 5.10 -2.46 26.34
C VAL A 316 6.11 -2.90 25.29
N PHE A 317 6.70 -1.94 24.57
CA PHE A 317 7.78 -2.18 23.63
C PHE A 317 9.15 -2.09 24.32
N PRO A 318 10.21 -2.70 23.77
CA PRO A 318 11.58 -2.45 24.20
C PRO A 318 11.95 -1.01 23.87
N ARG A 319 12.84 -0.41 24.66
CA ARG A 319 13.28 0.96 24.41
C ARG A 319 14.04 1.10 23.09
N VAL A 320 14.86 0.10 22.79
CA VAL A 320 15.77 0.08 21.63
C VAL A 320 15.61 -1.25 20.91
N VAL A 321 15.68 -1.22 19.59
CA VAL A 321 15.72 -2.36 18.69
C VAL A 321 16.85 -2.12 17.70
N ASP A 322 17.80 -3.03 17.61
CA ASP A 322 18.94 -2.94 16.67
C ASP A 322 19.70 -1.60 16.81
N GLY A 323 19.87 -1.12 18.05
CA GLY A 323 20.58 0.13 18.33
C GLY A 323 19.80 1.42 18.03
N GLU A 324 18.58 1.34 17.48
CA GLU A 324 17.69 2.48 17.22
C GLU A 324 16.58 2.56 18.27
N GLU A 325 16.06 3.76 18.54
CA GLU A 325 14.83 3.88 19.35
C GLU A 325 13.66 3.16 18.64
N THR A 326 12.87 2.41 19.41
CA THR A 326 11.83 1.54 18.82
C THR A 326 10.85 2.25 17.89
N PRO A 327 10.32 3.45 18.17
CA PRO A 327 9.47 4.15 17.20
C PRO A 327 10.18 4.41 15.87
N SER A 328 11.43 4.88 15.93
CA SER A 328 12.23 5.14 14.72
C SER A 328 12.51 3.85 13.94
N TYR A 329 12.90 2.77 14.65
CA TYR A 329 13.10 1.47 14.06
C TYR A 329 11.87 0.99 13.29
N LEU A 330 10.69 1.04 13.91
CA LEU A 330 9.44 0.56 13.34
C LEU A 330 9.01 1.41 12.14
N PHE A 331 8.94 2.74 12.31
CA PHE A 331 8.33 3.59 11.29
C PHE A 331 9.23 3.87 10.09
N ARG A 332 10.56 3.80 10.22
CA ARG A 332 11.48 3.79 9.07
C ARG A 332 11.37 2.53 8.22
N ARG A 333 10.93 1.42 8.81
CA ARG A 333 10.70 0.14 8.12
C ARG A 333 9.27 -0.02 7.62
N CYS A 334 8.42 0.98 7.79
CA CYS A 334 7.13 1.12 7.12
C CYS A 334 7.28 2.02 5.90
N LEU A 335 6.47 1.81 4.87
CA LEU A 335 6.17 2.90 3.96
C LEU A 335 5.42 3.98 4.78
N PRO A 336 5.58 5.29 4.49
CA PRO A 336 5.01 6.35 5.33
C PRO A 336 3.48 6.42 5.20
N ARG A 337 2.80 5.42 5.76
CA ARG A 337 1.34 5.26 5.70
C ARG A 337 0.78 4.50 6.92
N PRO A 338 -0.39 4.90 7.44
CA PRO A 338 -1.05 4.27 8.61
C PRO A 338 -1.23 2.77 8.51
N ARG A 339 -1.65 2.27 7.35
CA ARG A 339 -1.88 0.83 7.13
C ARG A 339 -0.66 -0.01 7.50
N ASP A 340 0.52 0.41 7.04
CA ASP A 340 1.75 -0.33 7.27
C ASP A 340 2.17 -0.25 8.73
N ALA A 341 2.04 0.93 9.37
CA ALA A 341 2.33 1.09 10.79
C ALA A 341 1.41 0.24 11.66
N ILE A 342 0.10 0.26 11.41
CA ILE A 342 -0.90 -0.55 12.13
C ILE A 342 -0.58 -2.04 11.98
N GLN A 343 -0.30 -2.49 10.76
CA GLN A 343 0.01 -3.88 10.46
C GLN A 343 1.27 -4.34 11.19
N PHE A 344 2.34 -3.54 11.17
CA PHE A 344 3.59 -3.90 11.84
C PHE A 344 3.43 -3.94 13.36
N LEU A 345 2.74 -2.95 13.95
CA LEU A 345 2.46 -2.89 15.39
C LEU A 345 1.63 -4.09 15.87
N ASN A 346 0.57 -4.45 15.13
CA ASN A 346 -0.24 -5.63 15.44
C ASN A 346 0.61 -6.91 15.34
N LEU A 347 1.45 -7.02 14.30
CA LEU A 347 2.32 -8.18 14.14
C LEU A 347 3.33 -8.32 15.28
N CYS A 348 3.88 -7.21 15.79
CA CYS A 348 4.74 -7.24 16.98
C CYS A 348 3.96 -7.72 18.23
N GLN A 349 2.73 -7.22 18.40
CA GLN A 349 1.86 -7.63 19.51
C GLN A 349 1.49 -9.13 19.41
N GLU A 350 1.08 -9.58 18.24
CA GLU A 350 0.72 -10.98 17.98
C GLU A 350 1.93 -11.91 18.19
N THR A 351 3.10 -11.52 17.71
CA THR A 351 4.34 -12.28 17.89
C THR A 351 4.68 -12.43 19.37
N ALA A 352 4.62 -11.36 20.15
CA ALA A 352 4.93 -11.43 21.56
C ALA A 352 3.86 -12.19 22.37
N TRP A 353 2.59 -11.82 22.18
CA TRP A 353 1.49 -12.34 22.99
C TRP A 353 1.00 -13.73 22.53
N LEU A 354 0.64 -13.87 21.25
CA LEU A 354 0.03 -15.11 20.77
C LEU A 354 1.04 -16.21 20.46
N ILE A 355 2.19 -15.85 19.87
CA ILE A 355 3.18 -16.84 19.44
C ILE A 355 4.13 -17.18 20.59
N ASN A 356 4.69 -16.17 21.25
CA ASN A 356 5.75 -16.36 22.25
C ASN A 356 5.23 -16.32 23.71
N GLY A 357 3.93 -16.08 23.97
CA GLY A 357 3.30 -16.13 25.28
C GLY A 357 3.86 -15.09 26.27
N ARG A 358 4.30 -13.93 25.79
CA ARG A 358 4.94 -12.87 26.59
C ARG A 358 3.96 -11.76 26.94
N GLU A 359 4.13 -11.17 28.10
CA GLU A 359 3.33 -10.01 28.55
C GLU A 359 3.92 -8.66 28.12
N ARG A 360 5.11 -8.69 27.50
CA ARG A 360 5.82 -7.51 26.96
C ARG A 360 6.47 -7.91 25.64
N ILE A 361 6.55 -6.94 24.73
CA ILE A 361 7.24 -7.12 23.46
C ILE A 361 8.75 -7.00 23.72
N THR A 362 9.51 -7.97 23.25
CA THR A 362 10.98 -7.94 23.31
C THR A 362 11.57 -7.49 21.98
N GLU A 363 12.86 -7.17 21.96
CA GLU A 363 13.59 -6.90 20.71
C GLU A 363 13.50 -8.06 19.74
N GLY A 364 13.66 -9.31 20.22
CA GLY A 364 13.52 -10.52 19.39
C GLY A 364 12.15 -10.64 18.72
N ASP A 365 11.05 -10.27 19.44
CA ASP A 365 9.70 -10.29 18.88
C ASP A 365 9.55 -9.25 17.76
N VAL A 366 10.11 -8.05 17.94
CA VAL A 366 10.09 -6.99 16.91
C VAL A 366 10.89 -7.41 15.68
N LEU A 367 12.07 -8.00 15.85
CA LEU A 367 12.90 -8.50 14.76
C LEU A 367 12.22 -9.65 14.00
N GLN A 368 11.58 -10.57 14.73
CA GLN A 368 10.80 -11.67 14.13
C GLN A 368 9.63 -11.12 13.32
N ALA A 369 8.82 -10.24 13.90
CA ALA A 369 7.72 -9.56 13.23
C ALA A 369 8.20 -8.78 11.99
N GLY A 370 9.35 -8.10 12.09
CA GLY A 370 9.94 -7.32 11.01
C GLY A 370 10.29 -8.16 9.77
N ARG A 371 10.81 -9.37 9.95
CA ARG A 371 11.09 -10.29 8.82
C ARG A 371 9.80 -10.69 8.10
N GLN A 372 8.78 -11.08 8.85
CA GLN A 372 7.48 -11.46 8.30
C GLN A 372 6.78 -10.27 7.62
N PHE A 373 6.80 -9.11 8.27
CA PHE A 373 6.25 -7.86 7.72
C PHE A 373 6.90 -7.50 6.38
N SER A 374 8.23 -7.53 6.31
CA SER A 374 9.00 -7.24 5.10
C SER A 374 8.60 -8.16 3.92
N ALA A 375 8.43 -9.47 4.19
CA ALA A 375 7.99 -10.42 3.18
C ALA A 375 6.57 -10.13 2.67
N TRP A 376 5.65 -9.79 3.58
CA TRP A 376 4.30 -9.39 3.20
C TRP A 376 4.30 -8.11 2.36
N LYS A 377 5.07 -7.10 2.77
CA LYS A 377 5.13 -5.83 2.05
C LYS A 377 5.71 -5.95 0.65
N LEU A 378 6.70 -6.81 0.46
CA LEU A 378 7.26 -7.07 -0.87
C LEU A 378 6.21 -7.71 -1.80
N LYS A 379 5.41 -8.65 -1.28
CA LYS A 379 4.28 -9.24 -2.00
C LYS A 379 3.19 -8.21 -2.27
N ASP A 380 2.80 -7.44 -1.25
CA ASP A 380 1.75 -6.42 -1.36
C ASP A 380 2.11 -5.37 -2.41
N LEU A 381 3.39 -4.93 -2.47
CA LEU A 381 3.86 -3.96 -3.45
C LEU A 381 3.62 -4.45 -4.88
N SER A 382 3.95 -5.73 -5.16
CA SER A 382 3.74 -6.30 -6.49
C SER A 382 2.26 -6.40 -6.87
N LEU A 383 1.38 -6.64 -5.90
CA LEU A 383 -0.07 -6.71 -6.14
C LEU A 383 -0.69 -5.31 -6.27
N GLU A 384 -0.20 -4.34 -5.52
CA GLU A 384 -0.69 -2.96 -5.56
C GLU A 384 -0.51 -2.31 -6.94
N TYR A 385 0.59 -2.63 -7.60
CA TYR A 385 0.93 -2.08 -8.91
C TYR A 385 0.81 -3.07 -10.07
N LEU A 386 0.10 -4.20 -9.85
CA LEU A 386 0.00 -5.27 -10.86
C LEU A 386 -0.58 -4.78 -12.20
N VAL A 387 -1.56 -3.88 -12.17
CA VAL A 387 -2.21 -3.35 -13.37
C VAL A 387 -1.27 -2.43 -14.15
N ALA A 388 -0.56 -1.53 -13.44
CA ALA A 388 0.34 -0.57 -14.09
C ALA A 388 1.70 -1.19 -14.46
N HIS A 389 2.23 -2.06 -13.60
CA HIS A 389 3.57 -2.64 -13.72
C HIS A 389 3.57 -4.15 -13.46
N PRO A 390 2.99 -4.98 -14.35
CA PRO A 390 2.88 -6.43 -14.13
C PRO A 390 4.24 -7.14 -14.01
N PHE A 391 5.30 -6.53 -14.52
CA PHE A 391 6.67 -7.00 -14.44
C PHE A 391 7.38 -6.69 -13.10
N LEU A 392 6.79 -5.89 -12.22
CA LEU A 392 7.43 -5.38 -11.00
C LEU A 392 8.00 -6.50 -10.13
N LYS A 393 7.23 -7.57 -9.92
CA LYS A 393 7.68 -8.73 -9.14
C LYS A 393 8.95 -9.36 -9.71
N ASN A 394 9.13 -9.34 -11.02
CA ASN A 394 10.26 -9.92 -11.71
C ASN A 394 11.53 -9.06 -11.63
N LEU A 395 11.43 -7.82 -11.12
CA LEU A 395 12.60 -6.96 -10.85
C LEU A 395 13.21 -7.21 -9.46
N PHE A 396 12.46 -7.74 -8.49
CA PHE A 396 12.96 -7.94 -7.13
C PHE A 396 14.18 -8.88 -7.03
N PRO A 397 14.30 -9.96 -7.85
CA PRO A 397 15.49 -10.79 -7.86
C PRO A 397 16.80 -10.04 -8.15
N LEU A 398 16.76 -8.88 -8.82
CA LEU A 398 17.93 -8.05 -9.08
C LEU A 398 18.58 -7.50 -7.80
N PHE A 399 17.84 -7.52 -6.68
CA PHE A 399 18.25 -6.98 -5.38
C PHE A 399 18.47 -8.05 -4.31
N GLN A 400 18.12 -9.30 -4.58
CA GLN A 400 18.23 -10.39 -3.61
C GLN A 400 19.69 -10.68 -3.24
N ASN A 401 19.93 -10.82 -1.92
CA ASN A 401 21.24 -11.17 -1.35
C ASN A 401 22.38 -10.23 -1.78
N ASN A 402 22.07 -8.96 -1.94
CA ASN A 402 23.02 -7.91 -2.29
C ASN A 402 23.02 -6.80 -1.24
N GLY A 403 23.95 -5.85 -1.36
CA GLY A 403 23.89 -4.63 -0.57
C GLY A 403 22.60 -3.84 -0.86
N TYR A 404 22.02 -3.23 0.16
CA TYR A 404 20.85 -2.37 -0.04
C TYR A 404 21.22 -1.02 -0.69
N VAL A 405 22.49 -0.67 -0.75
CA VAL A 405 23.01 0.44 -1.55
C VAL A 405 23.42 -0.12 -2.90
N VAL A 406 22.81 0.37 -3.96
CA VAL A 406 23.01 -0.12 -5.32
C VAL A 406 23.37 1.03 -6.22
N THR A 407 24.45 0.92 -6.97
CA THR A 407 24.80 1.95 -7.95
C THR A 407 24.10 1.70 -9.28
N ARG A 408 23.89 2.77 -10.05
CA ARG A 408 23.30 2.67 -11.40
C ARG A 408 24.05 1.67 -12.29
N THR A 409 25.37 1.65 -12.22
CA THR A 409 26.19 0.71 -13.00
C THR A 409 25.96 -0.74 -12.57
N ALA A 410 25.97 -1.02 -11.25
CA ALA A 410 25.74 -2.37 -10.74
C ALA A 410 24.31 -2.86 -11.06
N LEU A 411 23.31 -1.99 -10.92
CA LEU A 411 21.93 -2.30 -11.32
C LEU A 411 21.84 -2.54 -12.83
N GLY A 412 22.50 -1.73 -13.64
CA GLY A 412 22.56 -1.90 -15.09
C GLY A 412 23.11 -3.26 -15.49
N THR A 413 24.24 -3.68 -14.91
CA THR A 413 24.84 -5.00 -15.19
C THR A 413 23.90 -6.15 -14.86
N ARG A 414 23.20 -6.07 -13.71
CA ARG A 414 22.22 -7.10 -13.30
C ARG A 414 20.99 -7.10 -14.19
N PHE A 415 20.52 -5.91 -14.56
CA PHE A 415 19.37 -5.77 -15.43
C PHE A 415 19.63 -6.30 -16.82
N GLU A 416 20.77 -5.96 -17.46
CA GLU A 416 21.14 -6.44 -18.79
C GLU A 416 21.19 -7.98 -18.86
N ALA A 417 21.64 -8.64 -17.78
CA ALA A 417 21.62 -10.10 -17.69
C ALA A 417 20.21 -10.70 -17.70
N ALA A 418 19.18 -9.94 -17.29
CA ALA A 418 17.78 -10.38 -17.22
C ALA A 418 16.91 -9.75 -18.32
N ALA A 419 17.39 -8.73 -19.01
CA ALA A 419 16.59 -7.84 -19.87
C ALA A 419 15.89 -8.59 -21.02
N GLU A 420 16.59 -9.51 -21.68
CA GLU A 420 16.01 -10.28 -22.78
C GLU A 420 14.82 -11.14 -22.31
N SER A 421 15.01 -11.87 -21.20
CA SER A 421 13.96 -12.69 -20.59
C SER A 421 12.77 -11.85 -20.14
N LEU A 422 13.02 -10.68 -19.53
CA LEU A 422 11.97 -9.78 -19.08
C LEU A 422 11.16 -9.22 -20.27
N ARG A 423 11.83 -8.79 -21.33
CA ARG A 423 11.15 -8.28 -22.54
C ARG A 423 10.36 -9.37 -23.26
N ALA A 424 10.85 -10.61 -23.27
CA ALA A 424 10.13 -11.75 -23.83
C ALA A 424 8.86 -12.10 -23.01
N LEU A 425 8.92 -12.00 -21.66
CA LEU A 425 7.78 -12.24 -20.80
C LEU A 425 6.73 -11.11 -20.85
N PHE A 426 7.18 -9.87 -21.07
CA PHE A 426 6.32 -8.68 -21.06
C PHE A 426 6.50 -7.83 -22.33
N PRO A 427 6.16 -8.34 -23.52
CA PRO A 427 6.43 -7.66 -24.79
C PRO A 427 5.71 -6.31 -24.92
N ALA A 428 4.51 -6.16 -24.33
CA ALA A 428 3.77 -4.90 -24.31
C ALA A 428 4.49 -3.79 -23.52
N TYR A 429 5.42 -4.14 -22.63
CA TYR A 429 6.18 -3.22 -21.77
C TYR A 429 7.66 -3.11 -22.16
N ALA A 430 8.05 -3.64 -23.33
CA ALA A 430 9.46 -3.69 -23.77
C ALA A 430 10.12 -2.30 -23.81
N SER A 431 9.38 -1.25 -24.15
CA SER A 431 9.86 0.14 -24.14
C SER A 431 10.14 0.69 -22.74
N ALA A 432 9.41 0.25 -21.73
CA ALA A 432 9.62 0.61 -20.33
C ALA A 432 10.71 -0.25 -19.66
N LEU A 433 11.00 -1.45 -20.19
CA LEU A 433 12.02 -2.36 -19.70
C LEU A 433 13.42 -1.95 -20.21
N THR A 434 13.83 -0.78 -19.78
CA THR A 434 15.16 -0.18 -19.94
C THR A 434 15.71 0.21 -18.58
N LEU A 435 17.03 0.38 -18.42
CA LEU A 435 17.58 0.76 -17.12
C LEU A 435 16.98 2.05 -16.55
N PRO A 436 16.84 3.16 -17.31
CA PRO A 436 16.11 4.32 -16.81
C PRO A 436 14.67 4.00 -16.42
N GLY A 437 13.93 3.30 -17.29
CA GLY A 437 12.51 2.98 -17.05
C GLY A 437 12.29 2.13 -15.80
N ILE A 438 13.12 1.10 -15.54
CA ILE A 438 12.99 0.30 -14.32
C ILE A 438 13.37 1.11 -13.05
N VAL A 439 14.32 2.03 -13.15
CA VAL A 439 14.69 2.93 -12.05
C VAL A 439 13.52 3.85 -11.72
N ASP A 440 12.90 4.47 -12.74
CA ASP A 440 11.75 5.34 -12.55
C ASP A 440 10.55 4.58 -11.94
N VAL A 441 10.27 3.37 -12.41
CA VAL A 441 9.22 2.51 -11.83
C VAL A 441 9.54 2.17 -10.37
N LEU A 442 10.74 1.68 -10.07
CA LEU A 442 11.13 1.27 -8.72
C LEU A 442 11.16 2.44 -7.73
N TYR A 443 11.56 3.64 -8.18
CA TYR A 443 11.44 4.86 -7.40
C TYR A 443 9.97 5.26 -7.22
N GLY A 444 9.19 5.31 -8.29
CA GLY A 444 7.79 5.71 -8.28
C GLY A 444 6.90 4.87 -7.37
N VAL A 445 7.15 3.55 -7.28
CA VAL A 445 6.42 2.66 -6.35
C VAL A 445 6.95 2.72 -4.91
N GLY A 446 8.07 3.42 -4.64
CA GLY A 446 8.67 3.56 -3.31
C GLY A 446 9.56 2.39 -2.90
N PHE A 447 9.99 1.56 -3.85
CA PHE A 447 10.94 0.46 -3.59
C PHE A 447 12.38 0.96 -3.48
N LEU A 448 12.78 1.92 -4.33
CA LEU A 448 14.09 2.56 -4.28
C LEU A 448 13.99 4.00 -3.77
N GLY A 449 14.97 4.41 -3.00
CA GLY A 449 15.31 5.81 -2.74
C GLY A 449 16.54 6.22 -3.54
N VAL A 450 16.70 7.52 -3.73
CA VAL A 450 17.81 8.13 -4.49
C VAL A 450 18.65 8.98 -3.56
N ARG A 451 19.96 8.90 -3.67
CA ARG A 451 20.88 9.75 -2.94
C ARG A 451 20.89 11.17 -3.54
N ARG A 452 20.43 12.15 -2.77
CA ARG A 452 20.43 13.57 -3.10
C ARG A 452 21.22 14.34 -2.03
N GLY A 453 22.44 14.74 -2.35
CA GLY A 453 23.32 15.32 -1.35
C GLY A 453 23.67 14.34 -0.23
N ASN A 454 23.37 14.70 1.02
CA ASN A 454 23.61 13.85 2.18
C ASN A 454 22.43 12.93 2.53
N ASP A 455 21.27 13.12 1.89
CA ASP A 455 20.05 12.41 2.24
C ASP A 455 19.68 11.36 1.20
N VAL A 456 18.96 10.35 1.62
CA VAL A 456 18.29 9.38 0.74
C VAL A 456 16.83 9.75 0.69
N VAL A 457 16.38 10.16 -0.49
CA VAL A 457 15.02 10.63 -0.73
C VAL A 457 14.21 9.50 -1.35
N PHE A 458 13.09 9.18 -0.75
CA PHE A 458 12.10 8.26 -1.29
C PHE A 458 10.94 9.04 -1.93
N VAL A 459 10.21 8.38 -2.80
CA VAL A 459 9.05 9.00 -3.43
C VAL A 459 8.01 9.39 -2.37
N GLY A 460 7.54 10.63 -2.43
CA GLY A 460 6.67 11.24 -1.43
C GLY A 460 7.38 12.21 -0.47
N ASP A 461 8.71 12.11 -0.34
CA ASP A 461 9.55 13.12 0.31
C ASP A 461 9.88 14.25 -0.68
N ASP A 462 10.00 13.88 -1.97
CA ASP A 462 10.28 14.79 -3.07
C ASP A 462 9.58 14.28 -4.34
N ASP A 463 8.87 15.16 -5.04
CA ASP A 463 8.14 14.84 -6.27
C ASP A 463 9.03 14.89 -7.53
N LEU A 464 10.33 15.15 -7.39
CA LEU A 464 11.25 15.22 -8.52
C LEU A 464 11.54 13.82 -9.07
N PRO A 465 11.44 13.61 -10.40
CA PRO A 465 11.81 12.34 -11.03
C PRO A 465 13.31 12.08 -10.88
N VAL A 466 13.70 10.81 -11.01
CA VAL A 466 15.11 10.42 -10.93
C VAL A 466 15.89 10.99 -12.11
N GLN A 467 16.97 11.71 -11.81
CA GLN A 467 17.80 12.34 -12.83
C GLN A 467 18.86 11.39 -13.39
N PRO A 468 19.29 11.55 -14.66
CA PRO A 468 20.30 10.69 -15.28
C PRO A 468 21.65 10.67 -14.54
N HIS A 469 22.02 11.77 -13.86
CA HIS A 469 23.26 11.91 -13.11
C HIS A 469 23.20 11.30 -11.70
N GLU A 470 22.01 10.93 -11.22
CA GLU A 470 21.84 10.26 -9.92
C GLU A 470 22.23 8.80 -10.07
N THR A 471 23.27 8.39 -9.36
CA THR A 471 23.93 7.09 -9.56
C THR A 471 23.85 6.15 -8.37
N GLU A 472 23.39 6.60 -7.21
CA GLU A 472 23.28 5.81 -6.00
C GLU A 472 21.83 5.64 -5.56
N PHE A 473 21.41 4.39 -5.44
CA PHE A 473 20.06 4.00 -5.05
C PHE A 473 20.07 3.18 -3.76
N HIS A 474 19.05 3.33 -2.95
CA HIS A 474 18.89 2.61 -1.70
C HIS A 474 17.59 1.81 -1.71
N VAL A 475 17.64 0.52 -1.44
CA VAL A 475 16.45 -0.27 -1.20
C VAL A 475 15.78 0.23 0.08
N HIS A 476 14.47 0.50 0.01
CA HIS A 476 13.71 0.99 1.17
C HIS A 476 13.83 0.02 2.35
N PRO A 477 14.04 0.49 3.59
CA PRO A 477 14.20 -0.37 4.77
C PRO A 477 13.11 -1.42 4.95
N CYS A 478 11.88 -1.11 4.51
CA CYS A 478 10.73 -2.01 4.52
C CYS A 478 11.00 -3.37 3.83
N PHE A 479 11.78 -3.39 2.75
CA PHE A 479 11.97 -4.56 1.89
C PHE A 479 13.28 -5.29 2.10
N ARG A 480 14.21 -4.71 2.89
CA ARG A 480 15.58 -5.24 3.04
C ARG A 480 15.61 -6.64 3.61
N ALA A 481 14.83 -6.91 4.65
CA ALA A 481 14.81 -8.23 5.29
C ALA A 481 14.29 -9.33 4.35
N ALA A 482 13.23 -9.07 3.57
CA ALA A 482 12.69 -10.01 2.60
C ALA A 482 13.63 -10.33 1.43
N LEU A 483 14.52 -9.37 1.11
CA LEU A 483 15.49 -9.51 0.03
C LEU A 483 16.82 -10.10 0.51
N GLY A 484 17.02 -10.27 1.82
CA GLY A 484 18.33 -10.58 2.38
C GLY A 484 19.37 -9.48 2.10
N ALA A 485 18.89 -8.21 1.99
CA ALA A 485 19.76 -7.09 1.66
C ALA A 485 20.52 -6.60 2.90
N THR A 486 21.85 -6.54 2.81
CA THR A 486 22.74 -6.22 3.93
C THR A 486 23.32 -4.81 3.83
N ASN A 487 24.09 -4.39 4.85
CA ASN A 487 24.85 -3.12 4.84
C ASN A 487 26.04 -3.13 3.88
N ALA A 488 26.41 -4.29 3.33
CA ALA A 488 27.55 -4.39 2.43
C ALA A 488 27.28 -3.60 1.12
N VAL A 489 28.16 -2.71 0.78
CA VAL A 489 28.29 -2.18 -0.59
C VAL A 489 28.51 -3.39 -1.50
N ASP A 490 27.93 -3.38 -2.69
CA ASP A 490 27.98 -4.48 -3.64
C ASP A 490 29.43 -5.03 -3.80
N LEU A 491 29.70 -6.14 -3.12
CA LEU A 491 31.01 -6.77 -3.07
C LEU A 491 31.55 -7.19 -4.45
N ARG A 492 30.68 -7.27 -5.47
CA ARG A 492 31.08 -7.56 -6.85
C ARG A 492 31.89 -6.45 -7.52
N ARG A 493 32.00 -5.27 -6.88
CA ARG A 493 32.82 -4.14 -7.35
C ARG A 493 34.27 -4.21 -6.93
N PHE A 494 34.55 -5.02 -5.94
CA PHE A 494 35.93 -5.10 -5.42
C PHE A 494 36.65 -6.30 -6.05
N GLU A 495 37.87 -6.07 -6.50
CA GLU A 495 38.81 -7.15 -6.73
C GLU A 495 38.84 -8.03 -5.46
N PRO A 496 39.05 -9.37 -5.57
CA PRO A 496 39.04 -10.26 -4.41
C PRO A 496 39.91 -9.80 -3.24
N TYR A 497 40.98 -9.05 -3.54
CA TYR A 497 41.90 -8.49 -2.54
C TYR A 497 41.26 -7.30 -1.77
N GLU A 498 40.50 -6.45 -2.42
CA GLU A 498 39.82 -5.31 -1.76
C GLU A 498 38.65 -5.78 -0.91
N ALA A 499 37.91 -6.80 -1.35
CA ALA A 499 36.85 -7.44 -0.58
C ALA A 499 37.44 -8.03 0.73
N PHE A 500 38.60 -8.71 0.66
CA PHE A 500 39.28 -9.24 1.83
C PHE A 500 39.75 -8.14 2.80
N GLN A 501 40.24 -7.01 2.29
CA GLN A 501 40.63 -5.86 3.12
C GLN A 501 39.44 -5.18 3.77
N LEU A 502 38.26 -5.13 3.10
CA LEU A 502 37.02 -4.59 3.66
C LEU A 502 36.53 -5.48 4.81
N GLU A 503 36.46 -6.79 4.59
CA GLU A 503 36.12 -7.76 5.64
C GLU A 503 37.06 -7.66 6.85
N THR A 504 38.35 -7.48 6.62
CA THR A 504 39.37 -7.31 7.69
C THR A 504 39.21 -5.98 8.41
N ARG A 505 38.88 -4.88 7.71
CA ARG A 505 38.60 -3.58 8.30
C ARG A 505 37.30 -3.56 9.10
N VAL A 506 36.21 -4.17 8.60
CA VAL A 506 34.93 -4.32 9.31
C VAL A 506 35.15 -5.15 10.57
N ALA A 507 35.93 -6.24 10.50
CA ALA A 507 36.30 -7.04 11.66
C ALA A 507 37.16 -6.29 12.69
N GLN A 508 37.97 -5.31 12.26
CA GLN A 508 38.84 -4.52 13.14
C GLN A 508 38.15 -3.28 13.73
N THR A 509 37.13 -2.71 13.05
CA THR A 509 36.41 -1.52 13.52
C THR A 509 35.11 -1.86 14.28
N GLY A 510 34.65 -3.09 14.16
CA GLY A 510 33.47 -3.59 14.88
C GLY A 510 33.82 -3.96 16.30
N GLY A 511 33.66 -3.01 17.22
CA GLY A 511 33.60 -3.31 18.64
C GLY A 511 32.48 -4.31 18.89
N ALA A 512 32.88 -5.46 19.43
CA ALA A 512 32.15 -6.55 20.01
C ALA A 512 30.62 -6.46 20.12
N ASN A 513 29.95 -7.49 19.60
CA ASN A 513 28.68 -8.02 20.07
C ASN A 513 27.38 -7.30 19.60
N SER A 514 27.13 -7.26 18.30
CA SER A 514 25.76 -7.23 17.85
C SER A 514 25.26 -8.67 17.58
N VAL A 515 24.04 -8.97 17.97
CA VAL A 515 23.36 -10.25 17.68
C VAL A 515 23.29 -10.47 16.16
N PHE A 516 23.32 -9.40 15.37
CA PHE A 516 23.39 -9.40 13.90
C PHE A 516 24.69 -9.97 13.35
N ASP A 517 25.86 -9.60 13.87
CA ASP A 517 27.15 -10.15 13.49
C ASP A 517 27.20 -11.69 13.68
N ARG A 518 26.40 -12.18 14.62
CA ARG A 518 26.32 -13.61 14.94
C ARG A 518 25.38 -14.33 13.97
N GLY A 519 24.19 -13.75 13.69
CA GLY A 519 23.22 -14.30 12.74
C GLY A 519 23.79 -14.35 11.32
N ASP A 520 24.44 -13.28 10.87
CA ASP A 520 25.07 -13.20 9.55
C ASP A 520 26.25 -14.17 9.40
N ARG A 521 27.03 -14.41 10.46
CA ARG A 521 28.06 -15.47 10.47
C ARG A 521 27.44 -16.85 10.34
N LEU A 522 26.35 -17.13 11.04
CA LEU A 522 25.69 -18.43 11.01
C LEU A 522 25.05 -18.72 9.66
N VAL A 523 24.39 -17.71 9.04
CA VAL A 523 23.89 -17.80 7.66
C VAL A 523 25.04 -17.99 6.68
N GLY A 524 26.14 -17.25 6.84
CA GLY A 524 27.36 -17.40 6.01
C GLY A 524 28.00 -18.78 6.15
N GLU A 525 27.93 -19.42 7.32
CA GLU A 525 28.37 -20.81 7.50
C GLU A 525 27.48 -21.79 6.74
N LEU A 526 26.16 -21.61 6.81
CA LEU A 526 25.22 -22.43 6.05
C LEU A 526 25.44 -22.31 4.54
N GLU A 527 25.59 -21.08 4.04
CA GLU A 527 25.87 -20.84 2.62
C GLU A 527 27.18 -21.50 2.16
N ARG A 528 28.23 -21.40 2.96
CA ARG A 528 29.52 -22.07 2.65
C ARG A 528 29.36 -23.58 2.61
N SER A 529 28.60 -24.16 3.54
CA SER A 529 28.33 -25.58 3.56
C SER A 529 27.54 -26.03 2.33
N CYS A 530 26.48 -25.31 1.95
CA CYS A 530 25.69 -25.58 0.74
C CYS A 530 26.56 -25.48 -0.53
N HIS A 531 27.34 -24.42 -0.69
CA HIS A 531 28.25 -24.26 -1.83
C HIS A 531 29.31 -25.35 -1.90
N SER A 532 29.81 -25.81 -0.74
CA SER A 532 30.76 -26.91 -0.66
C SER A 532 30.17 -28.22 -1.18
N VAL A 533 28.93 -28.53 -0.79
CA VAL A 533 28.21 -29.72 -1.28
C VAL A 533 27.92 -29.61 -2.77
N LEU A 534 27.43 -28.46 -3.25
CA LEU A 534 27.17 -28.24 -4.67
C LEU A 534 28.42 -28.39 -5.53
N ALA A 535 29.56 -27.85 -5.08
CA ALA A 535 30.84 -27.99 -5.76
C ALA A 535 31.30 -29.44 -5.83
N GLN A 536 31.09 -30.23 -4.78
CA GLN A 536 31.40 -31.65 -4.76
C GLN A 536 30.48 -32.43 -5.70
N THR A 537 29.19 -32.10 -5.72
CA THR A 537 28.18 -32.71 -6.62
C THR A 537 28.57 -32.49 -8.08
N GLY A 538 28.99 -31.27 -8.44
CA GLY A 538 29.46 -30.95 -9.79
C GLY A 538 30.71 -31.69 -10.22
N ARG A 539 31.61 -32.06 -9.28
CA ARG A 539 32.86 -32.78 -9.53
C ARG A 539 32.74 -34.29 -9.44
N ALA A 540 31.60 -34.82 -9.00
CA ALA A 540 31.41 -36.24 -8.77
C ALA A 540 31.46 -37.03 -10.10
N VAL A 541 32.50 -37.83 -10.29
CA VAL A 541 32.63 -38.70 -11.46
C VAL A 541 31.69 -39.92 -11.30
N GLY A 542 30.93 -40.22 -12.37
CA GLY A 542 30.00 -41.38 -12.37
C GLY A 542 28.63 -41.12 -11.77
N LEU A 543 28.32 -39.89 -11.32
CA LEU A 543 26.98 -39.52 -10.91
C LEU A 543 26.16 -39.13 -12.16
N ALA A 544 24.98 -39.71 -12.34
CA ALA A 544 24.06 -39.39 -13.42
C ALA A 544 23.60 -37.93 -13.33
N GLN A 545 23.31 -37.29 -14.49
CA GLN A 545 22.91 -35.88 -14.53
C GLN A 545 21.63 -35.63 -13.72
N ASP A 546 20.63 -36.50 -13.84
CA ASP A 546 19.37 -36.40 -13.08
C ASP A 546 19.61 -36.43 -11.56
N ALA A 547 20.51 -37.25 -11.10
CA ALA A 547 20.88 -37.33 -9.67
C ALA A 547 21.65 -36.08 -9.21
N ARG A 548 22.46 -35.45 -10.08
CA ARG A 548 23.12 -34.18 -9.80
C ARG A 548 22.11 -33.03 -9.66
N ASP A 549 21.15 -33.00 -10.57
CA ASP A 549 20.11 -31.98 -10.58
C ASP A 549 19.21 -32.11 -9.37
N GLU A 550 18.85 -33.35 -8.98
CA GLU A 550 18.07 -33.62 -7.78
C GLU A 550 18.81 -33.19 -6.49
N ILE A 551 20.09 -33.54 -6.34
CA ILE A 551 20.89 -33.12 -5.19
C ILE A 551 21.01 -31.59 -5.15
N SER A 552 21.26 -30.97 -6.29
CA SER A 552 21.39 -29.52 -6.38
C SER A 552 20.08 -28.81 -6.00
N GLN A 553 18.94 -29.30 -6.47
CA GLN A 553 17.63 -28.78 -6.09
C GLN A 553 17.37 -28.92 -4.59
N ARG A 554 17.66 -30.07 -4.00
CA ARG A 554 17.44 -30.34 -2.57
C ARG A 554 18.36 -29.49 -1.69
N VAL A 555 19.63 -29.33 -2.03
CA VAL A 555 20.57 -28.46 -1.29
C VAL A 555 20.15 -27.00 -1.39
N THR A 556 19.69 -26.57 -2.58
CA THR A 556 19.16 -25.22 -2.78
C THR A 556 17.85 -25.01 -1.99
N HIS A 557 16.99 -26.05 -1.92
CA HIS A 557 15.77 -26.01 -1.11
C HIS A 557 16.09 -25.86 0.38
N VAL A 558 17.03 -26.64 0.92
CA VAL A 558 17.52 -26.50 2.31
C VAL A 558 18.00 -25.06 2.60
N LEU A 559 18.74 -24.46 1.69
CA LEU A 559 19.21 -23.10 1.83
C LEU A 559 18.07 -22.09 1.85
N ASN A 560 17.08 -22.28 0.97
CA ASN A 560 15.92 -21.40 0.88
C ASN A 560 14.96 -21.58 2.06
N GLU A 561 14.73 -22.81 2.51
CA GLU A 561 13.92 -23.08 3.70
C GLU A 561 14.57 -22.55 4.97
N ALA A 562 15.85 -22.81 5.17
CA ALA A 562 16.57 -22.29 6.32
C ALA A 562 16.59 -20.74 6.36
N ARG A 563 16.60 -20.08 5.20
CA ARG A 563 16.44 -18.63 5.09
C ARG A 563 15.01 -18.13 5.31
N GLY A 564 14.02 -18.96 4.99
CA GLY A 564 12.58 -18.66 5.11
C GLY A 564 11.98 -18.94 6.48
N LEU A 565 12.63 -19.79 7.29
CA LEU A 565 12.18 -20.11 8.63
C LEU A 565 12.53 -18.95 9.57
N ALA A 566 11.52 -18.45 10.31
CA ALA A 566 11.70 -17.48 11.39
C ALA A 566 12.34 -18.13 12.62
N MET A 567 13.45 -18.82 12.41
CA MET A 567 14.18 -19.56 13.45
C MET A 567 15.48 -18.82 13.79
N ASP A 568 15.98 -19.02 14.99
CA ASP A 568 17.28 -18.51 15.39
C ASP A 568 18.38 -19.11 14.50
N GLY A 569 19.43 -18.35 14.18
CA GLY A 569 20.49 -18.82 13.26
C GLY A 569 21.11 -20.15 13.66
N GLU A 570 21.15 -20.46 14.97
CA GLU A 570 21.59 -21.76 15.50
C GLU A 570 20.63 -22.89 15.10
N ASP A 571 19.33 -22.67 15.25
CA ASP A 571 18.29 -23.64 14.86
C ASP A 571 18.30 -23.87 13.36
N GLN A 572 18.55 -22.85 12.54
CA GLN A 572 18.71 -22.98 11.08
C GLN A 572 19.86 -23.93 10.73
N LEU A 573 20.98 -23.83 11.43
CA LEU A 573 22.12 -24.73 11.23
C LEU A 573 21.82 -26.17 11.65
N PHE A 574 21.06 -26.39 12.73
CA PHE A 574 20.64 -27.72 13.14
C PHE A 574 19.69 -28.34 12.14
N VAL A 575 18.69 -27.59 11.64
CA VAL A 575 17.75 -28.05 10.61
C VAL A 575 18.50 -28.41 9.33
N ALA A 576 19.40 -27.55 8.86
CA ALA A 576 20.21 -27.82 7.68
C ALA A 576 21.12 -29.06 7.84
N ALA A 577 21.73 -29.22 9.02
CA ALA A 577 22.53 -30.40 9.33
C ALA A 577 21.69 -31.71 9.30
N HIS A 578 20.48 -31.66 9.81
CA HIS A 578 19.56 -32.81 9.77
C HIS A 578 19.17 -33.19 8.33
N TYR A 579 18.87 -32.18 7.49
CA TYR A 579 18.59 -32.38 6.07
C TYR A 579 19.79 -32.98 5.32
N PHE A 580 21.00 -32.52 5.60
CA PHE A 580 22.22 -33.04 4.97
C PHE A 580 22.46 -34.52 5.35
N ASP A 581 22.23 -34.89 6.61
CA ASP A 581 22.32 -36.30 7.02
C ASP A 581 21.26 -37.15 6.33
N GLY A 582 20.01 -36.65 6.24
CA GLY A 582 18.92 -37.38 5.55
C GLY A 582 19.24 -37.58 4.07
N LEU A 583 19.76 -36.56 3.39
CA LEU A 583 20.16 -36.66 1.99
C LEU A 583 21.37 -37.59 1.79
N ALA A 584 22.35 -37.56 2.69
CA ALA A 584 23.49 -38.50 2.68
C ALA A 584 23.03 -39.94 2.82
N ALA A 585 22.13 -40.22 3.76
CA ALA A 585 21.55 -41.56 3.98
C ALA A 585 20.79 -42.05 2.75
N GLN A 586 20.01 -41.20 2.07
CA GLN A 586 19.29 -41.55 0.85
C GLN A 586 20.26 -41.87 -0.31
N LEU A 587 21.33 -41.09 -0.49
CA LEU A 587 22.35 -41.36 -1.51
C LEU A 587 23.09 -42.66 -1.28
N LEU A 588 23.38 -43.02 -0.03
CA LEU A 588 24.00 -44.29 0.32
C LEU A 588 23.04 -45.47 0.11
N ALA A 589 21.77 -45.31 0.46
CA ALA A 589 20.74 -46.34 0.30
C ALA A 589 20.38 -46.63 -1.17
N SER A 590 20.55 -45.64 -2.07
CA SER A 590 20.26 -45.79 -3.50
C SER A 590 21.29 -46.63 -4.26
N GLY A 591 22.36 -47.11 -3.61
CA GLY A 591 23.36 -48.03 -4.19
C GLY A 591 24.21 -47.41 -5.31
N LEU A 592 24.16 -46.13 -5.51
CA LEU A 592 24.87 -45.40 -6.57
C LEU A 592 26.33 -45.16 -6.17
N GLY A 593 27.13 -46.18 -6.09
CA GLY A 593 28.59 -46.13 -6.15
C GLY A 593 29.37 -46.14 -4.85
N GLU A 594 30.05 -47.24 -4.57
CA GLU A 594 31.09 -47.43 -3.54
C GLU A 594 32.45 -46.82 -4.00
N GLY A 595 32.51 -45.58 -4.45
CA GLY A 595 33.75 -44.91 -4.90
C GLY A 595 33.97 -43.54 -4.29
N ALA A 596 35.19 -43.17 -3.98
CA ALA A 596 35.57 -41.84 -3.43
C ALA A 596 35.21 -40.64 -4.33
N GLY A 597 34.85 -40.87 -5.60
CA GLY A 597 34.58 -39.84 -6.61
C GLY A 597 33.12 -39.70 -7.04
N GLY A 598 32.22 -40.67 -6.66
CA GLY A 598 30.82 -40.71 -7.07
C GLY A 598 29.85 -40.25 -5.98
N ALA A 599 28.64 -40.86 -5.94
CA ALA A 599 27.61 -40.60 -4.93
C ALA A 599 28.10 -40.77 -3.49
N GLY A 600 28.97 -41.76 -3.22
CA GLY A 600 29.60 -41.94 -1.91
C GLY A 600 30.56 -40.79 -1.51
N GLY A 601 31.12 -40.07 -2.47
CA GLY A 601 31.91 -38.88 -2.19
C GLY A 601 31.03 -37.66 -1.81
N VAL A 602 29.89 -37.55 -2.47
CA VAL A 602 28.89 -36.50 -2.17
C VAL A 602 28.23 -36.77 -0.82
N ALA A 603 27.86 -38.04 -0.53
CA ALA A 603 27.28 -38.42 0.76
C ALA A 603 28.22 -38.13 1.92
N ARG A 604 29.50 -38.51 1.81
CA ARG A 604 30.51 -38.14 2.82
C ARG A 604 30.66 -36.62 2.99
N ARG A 605 30.59 -35.86 1.93
CA ARG A 605 30.66 -34.41 2.03
C ARG A 605 29.46 -33.82 2.76
N LEU A 606 28.26 -34.33 2.51
CA LEU A 606 27.04 -33.96 3.24
C LEU A 606 27.17 -34.24 4.73
N GLU A 607 27.65 -35.44 5.11
CA GLU A 607 27.89 -35.78 6.52
C GLU A 607 28.94 -34.89 7.19
N ASP A 608 30.03 -34.56 6.46
CA ASP A 608 31.09 -33.70 6.99
C ASP A 608 30.56 -32.29 7.23
N GLU A 609 29.79 -31.74 6.31
CA GLU A 609 29.17 -30.44 6.47
C GLU A 609 28.08 -30.44 7.55
N ALA A 610 27.28 -31.50 7.67
CA ALA A 610 26.35 -31.66 8.78
C ALA A 610 27.04 -31.64 10.14
N ARG A 611 28.15 -32.38 10.27
CA ARG A 611 28.99 -32.38 11.49
C ARG A 611 29.61 -31.00 11.76
N ARG A 612 29.98 -30.29 10.71
CA ARG A 612 30.53 -28.93 10.82
C ARG A 612 29.46 -27.92 11.30
N LEU A 613 28.27 -27.92 10.69
CA LEU A 613 27.16 -27.05 11.08
C LEU A 613 26.74 -27.26 12.55
N ARG A 614 26.66 -28.52 13.01
CA ARG A 614 26.37 -28.82 14.42
C ARG A 614 27.45 -28.31 15.36
N ARG A 615 28.73 -28.37 14.99
CA ARG A 615 29.82 -27.83 15.82
C ARG A 615 29.75 -26.31 15.91
N VAL A 616 29.41 -25.64 14.82
CA VAL A 616 29.24 -24.18 14.81
C VAL A 616 28.05 -23.77 15.66
N ALA A 617 26.90 -24.45 15.54
CA ALA A 617 25.71 -24.21 16.34
C ALA A 617 25.93 -24.54 17.83
N GLY A 618 26.57 -25.66 18.16
CA GLY A 618 26.82 -26.10 19.54
C GLY A 618 27.99 -25.40 20.25
N GLY A 619 28.92 -24.82 19.49
CA GLY A 619 30.08 -24.10 20.05
C GLY A 619 29.74 -22.78 20.74
N SER A 620 28.53 -22.26 20.55
CA SER A 620 28.05 -21.06 21.21
C SER A 620 27.51 -21.30 22.63
N TYR A 621 27.17 -22.51 22.99
CA TYR A 621 26.71 -22.84 24.35
C TYR A 621 27.87 -23.08 25.36
N GLY A 622 29.11 -23.22 24.87
CA GLY A 622 30.27 -23.58 25.70
C GLY A 622 31.03 -22.43 26.34
N SER A 623 30.74 -21.15 26.00
CA SER A 623 31.54 -20.00 26.48
C SER A 623 30.94 -19.17 27.62
N SER A 624 29.77 -19.53 28.13
CA SER A 624 29.10 -18.80 29.24
C SER A 624 29.07 -19.54 30.58
N GLY A 625 29.87 -20.59 30.76
CA GLY A 625 29.81 -21.39 32.00
C GLY A 625 31.19 -21.85 32.48
N SER A 626 32.07 -20.96 32.95
CA SER A 626 33.05 -21.28 33.99
C SER A 626 33.83 -20.05 34.48
N SER A 627 33.31 -19.38 35.49
CA SER A 627 34.12 -18.70 36.50
C SER A 627 33.34 -18.58 37.82
N ALA A 628 33.30 -19.70 38.52
CA ALA A 628 33.04 -19.71 39.94
C ALA A 628 33.90 -20.81 40.57
N GLY A 629 34.95 -20.41 41.22
CA GLY A 629 35.74 -21.20 42.15
C GLY A 629 36.73 -20.31 42.86
N PRO A 630 37.34 -20.75 43.99
CA PRO A 630 36.68 -21.25 45.17
C PRO A 630 36.41 -20.17 46.21
#